data_4ae45f19ddcea586a834586da5630223
#
_entry.id   4ae45f19ddcea586a834586da5630223
#
_cell.length_a   1.000
_cell.length_b   1.000
_cell.length_c   1.000
_cell.angle_alpha   90.00
_cell.angle_beta   90.00
_cell.angle_gamma   90.00
#
_symmetry.space_group_name_H-M   'P 1'
#
loop_
_entity.id
_entity.type
_entity.pdbx_description
1 polymer ?
#
loop_
_entity_poly.entity_id
_entity_poly.type
_entity_poly.pdbx_seq_one_letter_code
_entity_poly.pdbx_strand_id
1 'polypeptide(L)'
;MTDALVLDQITKSFGAKRAVDALSLAVPRGSLFGLVGPNGAGKTTTLSIATGLLRPDYGRVLVGGVDVWADPPAAKALMGVLPDGLRLFDRLSGRELLRYVGLLRRVPPADIETRSRELLDALGLTGDADNLVVDYSSGMTKKIGLACALIHAPALLVLDEPFEAVDPLSGEVIRGILRRFVAGGGTVIFSSHVMELVEQLCDHLAVVAQGRVVAAGSLDAVRAGESLQRRFLDLLGVAVPSEGVLTWLPSSSDSN
;
A
#
# COMPACT_ATOMS: atom_id res chain seq x y z
N MET A 1 -13.06 6.00 19.07
CA MET A 1 -12.87 4.84 18.14
C MET A 1 -11.38 4.56 18.10
N THR A 2 -10.94 3.32 18.27
CA THR A 2 -9.51 2.96 18.21
C THR A 2 -9.10 2.85 16.76
N ASP A 3 -7.95 3.47 16.40
CA ASP A 3 -7.40 3.41 15.05
C ASP A 3 -6.97 1.97 14.65
N ALA A 4 -6.95 1.68 13.36
CA ALA A 4 -6.49 0.39 12.84
C ALA A 4 -4.97 0.25 12.92
N LEU A 5 -4.24 1.37 12.66
CA LEU A 5 -2.79 1.45 12.75
C LEU A 5 -2.42 2.79 13.42
N VAL A 6 -1.50 2.72 14.36
CA VAL A 6 -0.88 3.91 14.97
C VAL A 6 0.64 3.79 14.90
N LEU A 7 1.26 4.76 14.27
CA LEU A 7 2.70 4.98 14.28
C LEU A 7 2.97 6.13 15.24
N ASP A 8 3.78 5.92 16.28
CA ASP A 8 4.06 6.90 17.31
C ASP A 8 5.55 7.23 17.31
N GLN A 9 5.89 8.39 16.76
CA GLN A 9 7.24 8.96 16.67
C GLN A 9 8.30 7.97 16.15
N ILE A 10 7.94 7.14 15.17
CA ILE A 10 8.87 6.17 14.59
C ILE A 10 10.03 6.87 13.90
N THR A 11 11.24 6.37 14.15
CA THR A 11 12.47 6.88 13.54
C THR A 11 13.29 5.72 13.01
N LYS A 12 13.90 5.89 11.82
CA LYS A 12 14.80 4.90 11.21
C LYS A 12 15.89 5.57 10.41
N SER A 13 17.13 5.17 10.70
CA SER A 13 18.32 5.63 9.98
C SER A 13 19.06 4.46 9.35
N PHE A 14 19.67 4.69 8.20
CA PHE A 14 20.56 3.78 7.49
C PHE A 14 21.89 4.52 7.27
N GLY A 15 22.87 4.25 8.13
CA GLY A 15 24.10 5.05 8.18
C GLY A 15 23.80 6.52 8.47
N ALA A 16 24.28 7.43 7.64
CA ALA A 16 24.01 8.86 7.78
C ALA A 16 22.65 9.31 7.29
N LYS A 17 21.91 8.46 6.55
CA LYS A 17 20.59 8.80 5.98
C LYS A 17 19.49 8.46 6.97
N ARG A 18 18.73 9.47 7.43
CA ARG A 18 17.49 9.28 8.19
C ARG A 18 16.34 9.11 7.21
N ALA A 19 15.84 7.87 7.10
CA ALA A 19 14.79 7.51 6.15
C ALA A 19 13.39 7.80 6.71
N VAL A 20 13.20 7.70 8.03
CA VAL A 20 11.99 8.07 8.76
C VAL A 20 12.42 8.87 9.99
N ASP A 21 11.77 10.00 10.23
CA ASP A 21 12.19 10.98 11.23
C ASP A 21 11.02 11.41 12.12
N ALA A 22 10.92 10.82 13.31
CA ALA A 22 9.88 11.06 14.31
C ALA A 22 8.45 11.07 13.69
N LEU A 23 8.19 10.16 12.75
CA LEU A 23 6.94 10.08 12.01
C LEU A 23 5.83 9.55 12.93
N SER A 24 4.74 10.32 13.05
CA SER A 24 3.52 9.92 13.73
C SER A 24 2.36 9.92 12.76
N LEU A 25 1.54 8.86 12.78
CA LEU A 25 0.40 8.69 11.90
C LEU A 25 -0.64 7.79 12.56
N ALA A 26 -1.92 8.14 12.42
CA ALA A 26 -3.06 7.31 12.81
C ALA A 26 -3.90 7.00 11.56
N VAL A 27 -4.24 5.73 11.36
CA VAL A 27 -5.09 5.26 10.27
C VAL A 27 -6.44 4.85 10.85
N PRO A 28 -7.53 5.57 10.49
CA PRO A 28 -8.86 5.25 11.00
C PRO A 28 -9.33 3.87 10.56
N ARG A 29 -10.11 3.18 11.41
CA ARG A 29 -10.74 1.90 11.03
C ARG A 29 -11.76 2.10 9.92
N GLY A 30 -11.86 1.11 9.02
CA GLY A 30 -12.82 1.13 7.91
C GLY A 30 -12.47 2.16 6.83
N SER A 31 -11.22 2.62 6.78
CA SER A 31 -10.77 3.60 5.79
C SER A 31 -9.93 2.98 4.69
N LEU A 32 -9.95 3.62 3.52
CA LEU A 32 -9.01 3.43 2.44
C LEU A 32 -8.00 4.58 2.48
N PHE A 33 -6.82 4.30 3.07
CA PHE A 33 -5.83 5.31 3.43
C PHE A 33 -4.65 5.32 2.46
N GLY A 34 -4.35 6.47 1.86
CA GLY A 34 -3.19 6.67 0.98
C GLY A 34 -1.98 7.20 1.74
N LEU A 35 -0.82 6.55 1.61
CA LEU A 35 0.47 7.07 2.05
C LEU A 35 1.23 7.59 0.82
N VAL A 36 1.21 8.90 0.60
CA VAL A 36 1.72 9.50 -0.64
C VAL A 36 3.00 10.29 -0.41
N GLY A 37 3.83 10.37 -1.44
CA GLY A 37 5.09 11.09 -1.37
C GLY A 37 6.00 10.74 -2.54
N PRO A 38 7.04 11.56 -2.81
CA PRO A 38 8.00 11.27 -3.86
C PRO A 38 8.81 10.01 -3.57
N ASN A 39 9.54 9.52 -4.59
CA ASN A 39 10.46 8.41 -4.38
C ASN A 39 11.54 8.79 -3.37
N GLY A 40 11.83 7.89 -2.45
CA GLY A 40 12.78 8.15 -1.36
C GLY A 40 12.22 8.98 -0.18
N ALA A 41 10.94 9.33 -0.17
CA ALA A 41 10.29 10.04 0.94
C ALA A 41 10.22 9.25 2.25
N GLY A 42 10.42 7.92 2.21
CA GLY A 42 10.35 7.05 3.38
C GLY A 42 9.11 6.16 3.45
N LYS A 43 8.24 6.14 2.41
CA LYS A 43 6.99 5.36 2.37
C LYS A 43 7.21 3.87 2.64
N THR A 44 8.03 3.20 1.81
CA THR A 44 8.37 1.78 1.95
C THR A 44 9.00 1.46 3.31
N THR A 45 9.90 2.32 3.81
CA THR A 45 10.49 2.17 5.14
C THR A 45 9.42 2.27 6.23
N THR A 46 8.50 3.23 6.12
CA THR A 46 7.38 3.40 7.05
C THR A 46 6.47 2.19 7.06
N LEU A 47 6.06 1.66 5.89
CA LEU A 47 5.22 0.47 5.79
C LEU A 47 5.95 -0.80 6.27
N SER A 48 7.25 -0.93 6.00
CA SER A 48 8.07 -2.03 6.53
C SER A 48 8.15 -2.01 8.06
N ILE A 49 8.21 -0.82 8.67
CA ILE A 49 8.14 -0.67 10.13
C ILE A 49 6.75 -1.00 10.64
N ALA A 50 5.69 -0.50 9.97
CA ALA A 50 4.30 -0.73 10.34
C ALA A 50 3.94 -2.23 10.37
N THR A 51 4.55 -3.02 9.49
CA THR A 51 4.30 -4.47 9.35
C THR A 51 5.22 -5.34 10.21
N GLY A 52 6.18 -4.73 10.94
CA GLY A 52 7.16 -5.47 11.73
C GLY A 52 8.20 -6.22 10.89
N LEU A 53 8.38 -5.85 9.61
CA LEU A 53 9.47 -6.33 8.76
C LEU A 53 10.79 -5.61 9.05
N LEU A 54 10.71 -4.37 9.53
CA LEU A 54 11.85 -3.54 9.88
C LEU A 54 11.65 -2.94 11.27
N ARG A 55 12.62 -3.15 12.16
CA ARG A 55 12.55 -2.55 13.50
C ARG A 55 12.92 -1.07 13.44
N PRO A 56 12.11 -0.16 14.00
CA PRO A 56 12.48 1.24 14.14
C PRO A 56 13.61 1.40 15.15
N ASP A 57 14.37 2.47 15.02
CA ASP A 57 15.40 2.82 16.02
C ASP A 57 14.75 3.44 17.26
N TYR A 58 13.65 4.18 17.07
CA TYR A 58 12.81 4.79 18.13
C TYR A 58 11.34 4.75 17.74
N GLY A 59 10.48 4.95 18.74
CA GLY A 59 9.05 4.97 18.56
C GLY A 59 8.41 3.59 18.66
N ARG A 60 7.10 3.53 18.46
CA ARG A 60 6.33 2.28 18.54
C ARG A 60 5.26 2.20 17.46
N VAL A 61 4.75 1.00 17.24
CA VAL A 61 3.71 0.70 16.26
C VAL A 61 2.62 -0.13 16.92
N LEU A 62 1.37 0.31 16.79
CA LEU A 62 0.21 -0.43 17.28
C LEU A 62 -0.70 -0.78 16.09
N VAL A 63 -1.09 -2.04 15.99
CA VAL A 63 -2.07 -2.54 15.01
C VAL A 63 -3.28 -3.07 15.77
N GLY A 64 -4.42 -2.42 15.59
CA GLY A 64 -5.62 -2.76 16.35
C GLY A 64 -5.45 -2.65 17.87
N GLY A 65 -4.49 -1.84 18.34
CA GLY A 65 -4.11 -1.71 19.74
C GLY A 65 -3.02 -2.68 20.21
N VAL A 66 -2.58 -3.62 19.37
CA VAL A 66 -1.50 -4.59 19.68
C VAL A 66 -0.16 -4.01 19.23
N ASP A 67 0.82 -3.97 20.13
CA ASP A 67 2.18 -3.52 19.80
C ASP A 67 2.89 -4.57 18.94
N VAL A 68 3.37 -4.14 17.76
CA VAL A 68 3.97 -5.01 16.73
C VAL A 68 5.25 -5.70 17.22
N TRP A 69 5.96 -5.10 18.16
CA TRP A 69 7.22 -5.64 18.68
C TRP A 69 7.09 -6.31 20.05
N ALA A 70 6.04 -5.98 20.82
CA ALA A 70 5.75 -6.66 22.08
C ALA A 70 5.02 -8.00 21.84
N ASP A 71 4.08 -8.05 20.91
CA ASP A 71 3.36 -9.28 20.50
C ASP A 71 3.29 -9.41 18.97
N PRO A 72 4.41 -9.78 18.31
CA PRO A 72 4.45 -9.91 16.85
C PRO A 72 3.46 -10.94 16.27
N PRO A 73 3.20 -12.11 16.91
CA PRO A 73 2.22 -13.06 16.39
C PRO A 73 0.81 -12.49 16.36
N ALA A 74 0.36 -11.85 17.45
CA ALA A 74 -0.98 -11.26 17.53
C ALA A 74 -1.12 -10.09 16.52
N ALA A 75 -0.14 -9.19 16.44
CA ALA A 75 -0.14 -8.09 15.47
C ALA A 75 -0.18 -8.60 14.01
N LYS A 76 0.65 -9.60 13.68
CA LYS A 76 0.70 -10.19 12.33
C LYS A 76 -0.58 -10.95 11.96
N ALA A 77 -1.31 -11.49 12.92
CA ALA A 77 -2.60 -12.12 12.67
C ALA A 77 -3.66 -11.11 12.19
N LEU A 78 -3.55 -9.85 12.61
CA LEU A 78 -4.44 -8.75 12.19
C LEU A 78 -4.11 -8.17 10.83
N MET A 79 -2.94 -8.46 10.26
CA MET A 79 -2.43 -7.81 9.05
C MET A 79 -2.28 -8.76 7.86
N GLY A 80 -2.75 -8.32 6.69
CA GLY A 80 -2.34 -8.80 5.39
C GLY A 80 -1.34 -7.82 4.77
N VAL A 81 -0.23 -8.32 4.22
CA VAL A 81 0.86 -7.47 3.73
C VAL A 81 1.21 -7.82 2.29
N LEU A 82 1.26 -6.81 1.44
CA LEU A 82 1.82 -6.87 0.09
C LEU A 82 3.01 -5.90 0.06
N PRO A 83 4.24 -6.37 0.23
CA PRO A 83 5.42 -5.51 0.18
C PRO A 83 5.78 -5.13 -1.26
N ASP A 84 6.50 -4.03 -1.43
CA ASP A 84 7.20 -3.77 -2.68
C ASP A 84 8.30 -4.80 -2.92
N GLY A 85 8.60 -5.09 -4.21
CA GLY A 85 9.58 -6.11 -4.56
C GLY A 85 9.20 -7.51 -4.09
N LEU A 86 7.90 -7.83 -4.08
CA LEU A 86 7.34 -9.10 -3.64
C LEU A 86 8.06 -10.30 -4.29
N ARG A 87 8.67 -11.14 -3.44
CA ARG A 87 9.23 -12.43 -3.85
C ARG A 87 8.33 -13.54 -3.35
N LEU A 88 7.69 -14.21 -4.28
CA LEU A 88 6.84 -15.36 -4.01
C LEU A 88 7.63 -16.67 -4.21
N PHE A 89 7.05 -17.77 -3.76
CA PHE A 89 7.58 -19.11 -4.07
C PHE A 89 7.27 -19.45 -5.52
N ASP A 90 8.21 -19.18 -6.40
CA ASP A 90 8.09 -19.22 -7.86
C ASP A 90 7.80 -20.61 -8.43
N ARG A 91 8.17 -21.67 -7.68
CA ARG A 91 7.95 -23.08 -8.05
C ARG A 91 6.64 -23.69 -7.52
N LEU A 92 5.80 -22.88 -6.90
CA LEU A 92 4.44 -23.27 -6.54
C LEU A 92 3.47 -22.74 -7.61
N SER A 93 2.38 -23.47 -7.83
CA SER A 93 1.25 -22.92 -8.55
C SER A 93 0.51 -21.87 -7.69
N GLY A 94 -0.33 -21.04 -8.31
CA GLY A 94 -1.12 -20.05 -7.58
C GLY A 94 -1.97 -20.70 -6.48
N ARG A 95 -2.58 -21.85 -6.78
CA ARG A 95 -3.38 -22.63 -5.83
C ARG A 95 -2.54 -23.17 -4.68
N GLU A 96 -1.39 -23.75 -4.99
CA GLU A 96 -0.45 -24.30 -3.98
C GLU A 96 0.10 -23.19 -3.09
N LEU A 97 0.40 -22.03 -3.67
CA LEU A 97 0.87 -20.87 -2.93
C LEU A 97 -0.18 -20.39 -1.91
N LEU A 98 -1.44 -20.24 -2.32
CA LEU A 98 -2.53 -19.87 -1.41
C LEU A 98 -2.73 -20.89 -0.30
N ARG A 99 -2.68 -22.18 -0.64
CA ARG A 99 -2.76 -23.26 0.36
C ARG A 99 -1.60 -23.18 1.35
N TYR A 100 -0.38 -23.00 0.87
CA TYR A 100 0.81 -22.85 1.70
C TYR A 100 0.70 -21.67 2.66
N VAL A 101 0.35 -20.47 2.14
CA VAL A 101 0.19 -19.28 2.96
C VAL A 101 -0.95 -19.43 3.97
N GLY A 102 -2.09 -20.00 3.56
CA GLY A 102 -3.22 -20.25 4.44
C GLY A 102 -2.85 -21.14 5.62
N LEU A 103 -2.10 -22.22 5.37
CA LEU A 103 -1.60 -23.12 6.42
C LEU A 103 -0.63 -22.40 7.37
N LEU A 104 0.30 -21.60 6.84
CA LEU A 104 1.20 -20.78 7.66
C LEU A 104 0.44 -19.79 8.56
N ARG A 105 -0.67 -19.26 8.06
CA ARG A 105 -1.58 -18.36 8.80
C ARG A 105 -2.58 -19.09 9.69
N ARG A 106 -2.47 -20.43 9.81
CA ARG A 106 -3.33 -21.31 10.64
C ARG A 106 -4.80 -21.22 10.26
N VAL A 107 -5.10 -20.95 8.98
CA VAL A 107 -6.47 -21.02 8.47
C VAL A 107 -6.88 -22.50 8.38
N PRO A 108 -8.10 -22.88 8.80
CA PRO A 108 -8.58 -24.25 8.65
C PRO A 108 -8.53 -24.73 7.18
N PRO A 109 -8.12 -25.97 6.89
CA PRO A 109 -7.97 -26.46 5.51
C PRO A 109 -9.22 -26.31 4.63
N ALA A 110 -10.41 -26.54 5.18
CA ALA A 110 -11.67 -26.37 4.47
C ALA A 110 -11.91 -24.89 4.06
N ASP A 111 -11.56 -23.95 4.94
CA ASP A 111 -11.66 -22.51 4.65
C ASP A 111 -10.62 -22.08 3.62
N ILE A 112 -9.41 -22.65 3.65
CA ILE A 112 -8.37 -22.37 2.66
C ILE A 112 -8.88 -22.72 1.27
N GLU A 113 -9.46 -23.91 1.09
CA GLU A 113 -9.96 -24.35 -0.22
C GLU A 113 -11.06 -23.42 -0.74
N THR A 114 -12.01 -23.06 0.12
CA THR A 114 -13.11 -22.16 -0.25
C THR A 114 -12.59 -20.76 -0.59
N ARG A 115 -11.79 -20.16 0.31
CA ARG A 115 -11.26 -18.82 0.13
C ARG A 115 -10.30 -18.73 -1.06
N SER A 116 -9.47 -19.75 -1.30
CA SER A 116 -8.58 -19.78 -2.46
C SER A 116 -9.34 -19.73 -3.77
N ARG A 117 -10.42 -20.52 -3.89
CA ARG A 117 -11.28 -20.52 -5.07
C ARG A 117 -11.94 -19.15 -5.29
N GLU A 118 -12.51 -18.57 -4.24
CA GLU A 118 -13.16 -17.27 -4.29
C GLU A 118 -12.17 -16.14 -4.63
N LEU A 119 -10.96 -16.16 -4.06
CA LEU A 119 -9.93 -15.17 -4.35
C LEU A 119 -9.38 -15.29 -5.77
N LEU A 120 -9.13 -16.52 -6.24
CA LEU A 120 -8.68 -16.75 -7.62
C LEU A 120 -9.73 -16.28 -8.64
N ASP A 121 -11.00 -16.56 -8.37
CA ASP A 121 -12.12 -16.10 -9.21
C ASP A 121 -12.24 -14.58 -9.19
N ALA A 122 -12.33 -13.97 -8.03
CA ALA A 122 -12.46 -12.52 -7.88
C ALA A 122 -11.30 -11.73 -8.48
N LEU A 123 -10.09 -12.30 -8.50
CA LEU A 123 -8.89 -11.71 -9.07
C LEU A 123 -8.68 -12.07 -10.57
N GLY A 124 -9.58 -12.88 -11.14
CA GLY A 124 -9.48 -13.33 -12.54
C GLY A 124 -8.24 -14.20 -12.79
N LEU A 125 -7.90 -15.08 -11.84
CA LEU A 125 -6.76 -15.99 -11.91
C LEU A 125 -7.18 -17.47 -11.98
N THR A 126 -8.47 -17.77 -12.13
CA THR A 126 -8.98 -19.14 -12.12
C THR A 126 -8.36 -20.00 -13.23
N GLY A 127 -8.20 -19.41 -14.43
CA GLY A 127 -7.59 -20.11 -15.58
C GLY A 127 -6.10 -20.39 -15.43
N ASP A 128 -5.42 -19.64 -14.58
CA ASP A 128 -3.97 -19.74 -14.33
C ASP A 128 -3.65 -20.32 -12.95
N ALA A 129 -4.67 -20.77 -12.21
CA ALA A 129 -4.52 -21.20 -10.83
C ALA A 129 -3.52 -22.35 -10.63
N ASP A 130 -3.38 -23.21 -11.63
CA ASP A 130 -2.50 -24.37 -11.62
C ASP A 130 -1.18 -24.15 -12.38
N ASN A 131 -0.98 -22.95 -12.98
CA ASN A 131 0.29 -22.52 -13.57
C ASN A 131 1.27 -22.12 -12.46
N LEU A 132 2.58 -22.30 -12.70
CA LEU A 132 3.61 -21.88 -11.76
C LEU A 132 3.66 -20.35 -11.63
N VAL A 133 3.91 -19.87 -10.42
CA VAL A 133 4.00 -18.41 -10.14
C VAL A 133 5.14 -17.75 -10.91
N VAL A 134 6.20 -18.47 -11.26
CA VAL A 134 7.28 -17.96 -12.12
C VAL A 134 6.80 -17.53 -13.50
N ASP A 135 5.72 -18.13 -13.99
CA ASP A 135 5.15 -17.83 -15.33
C ASP A 135 4.10 -16.70 -15.27
N TYR A 136 3.81 -16.15 -14.11
CA TYR A 136 2.84 -15.07 -13.93
C TYR A 136 3.40 -13.74 -14.45
N SER A 137 2.54 -12.96 -15.14
CA SER A 137 2.84 -11.57 -15.46
C SER A 137 2.96 -10.72 -14.16
N SER A 138 3.52 -9.51 -14.28
CA SER A 138 3.62 -8.59 -13.14
C SER A 138 2.26 -8.31 -12.50
N GLY A 139 1.21 -8.11 -13.32
CA GLY A 139 -0.17 -7.94 -12.85
C GLY A 139 -0.70 -9.17 -12.13
N MET A 140 -0.49 -10.38 -12.68
CA MET A 140 -0.86 -11.64 -12.03
C MET A 140 -0.11 -11.85 -10.71
N THR A 141 1.18 -11.51 -10.68
CA THR A 141 2.00 -11.59 -9.46
C THR A 141 1.48 -10.66 -8.36
N LYS A 142 1.09 -9.43 -8.69
CA LYS A 142 0.45 -8.51 -7.73
C LYS A 142 -0.90 -9.03 -7.25
N LYS A 143 -1.73 -9.58 -8.15
CA LYS A 143 -3.03 -10.19 -7.81
C LYS A 143 -2.89 -11.39 -6.87
N ILE A 144 -2.00 -12.34 -7.16
CA ILE A 144 -1.80 -13.50 -6.28
C ILE A 144 -1.17 -13.09 -4.94
N GLY A 145 -0.29 -12.07 -4.93
CA GLY A 145 0.24 -11.48 -3.71
C GLY A 145 -0.85 -10.86 -2.83
N LEU A 146 -1.81 -10.15 -3.44
CA LEU A 146 -2.97 -9.64 -2.73
C LEU A 146 -3.86 -10.76 -2.20
N ALA A 147 -4.06 -11.84 -2.97
CA ALA A 147 -4.77 -13.04 -2.49
C ALA A 147 -4.09 -13.65 -1.26
N CYS A 148 -2.76 -13.77 -1.27
CA CYS A 148 -1.98 -14.21 -0.11
C CYS A 148 -2.14 -13.31 1.11
N ALA A 149 -2.25 -11.99 0.90
CA ALA A 149 -2.50 -11.03 1.97
C ALA A 149 -3.92 -11.15 2.55
N LEU A 150 -4.90 -11.60 1.76
CA LEU A 150 -6.32 -11.71 2.13
C LEU A 150 -6.72 -13.07 2.71
N ILE A 151 -6.02 -14.16 2.40
CA ILE A 151 -6.45 -15.55 2.67
C ILE A 151 -6.86 -15.82 4.12
N HIS A 152 -6.24 -15.15 5.08
CA HIS A 152 -6.50 -15.30 6.51
C HIS A 152 -7.52 -14.30 7.07
N ALA A 153 -8.21 -13.53 6.19
CA ALA A 153 -9.21 -12.54 6.55
C ALA A 153 -8.70 -11.50 7.57
N PRO A 154 -7.62 -10.76 7.27
CA PRO A 154 -7.06 -9.75 8.19
C PRO A 154 -8.04 -8.61 8.44
N ALA A 155 -7.80 -7.82 9.50
CA ALA A 155 -8.52 -6.57 9.75
C ALA A 155 -7.90 -5.37 9.05
N LEU A 156 -6.58 -5.44 8.73
CA LEU A 156 -5.80 -4.39 8.09
C LEU A 156 -5.00 -4.96 6.90
N LEU A 157 -5.10 -4.31 5.75
CA LEU A 157 -4.20 -4.53 4.61
C LEU A 157 -3.17 -3.43 4.55
N VAL A 158 -1.89 -3.80 4.42
CA VAL A 158 -0.76 -2.90 4.24
C VAL A 158 -0.10 -3.23 2.91
N LEU A 159 -0.23 -2.32 1.94
CA LEU A 159 0.16 -2.57 0.55
C LEU A 159 1.18 -1.53 0.10
N ASP A 160 2.36 -1.97 -0.35
CA ASP A 160 3.39 -1.06 -0.84
C ASP A 160 3.39 -1.06 -2.38
N GLU A 161 3.06 0.10 -2.97
CA GLU A 161 2.92 0.33 -4.41
C GLU A 161 2.11 -0.78 -5.13
N PRO A 162 0.87 -1.09 -4.70
CA PRO A 162 0.11 -2.24 -5.22
C PRO A 162 -0.31 -2.10 -6.69
N PHE A 163 -0.24 -0.89 -7.25
CA PHE A 163 -0.63 -0.58 -8.63
C PHE A 163 0.56 -0.34 -9.56
N GLU A 164 1.79 -0.40 -9.04
CA GLU A 164 2.98 -0.22 -9.86
C GLU A 164 3.18 -1.40 -10.80
N ALA A 165 3.49 -1.11 -12.07
CA ALA A 165 3.69 -2.08 -13.15
C ALA A 165 2.48 -3.03 -13.38
N VAL A 166 1.28 -2.56 -13.07
CA VAL A 166 0.01 -3.28 -13.25
C VAL A 166 -0.72 -2.68 -14.45
N ASP A 167 -1.20 -3.54 -15.33
CA ASP A 167 -2.03 -3.11 -16.46
C ASP A 167 -3.39 -2.54 -16.00
N PRO A 168 -4.07 -1.71 -16.83
CA PRO A 168 -5.29 -1.05 -16.41
C PRO A 168 -6.40 -2.01 -15.94
N LEU A 169 -6.55 -3.17 -16.61
CA LEU A 169 -7.59 -4.15 -16.26
C LEU A 169 -7.31 -4.80 -14.89
N SER A 170 -6.07 -5.23 -14.65
CA SER A 170 -5.64 -5.75 -13.36
C SER A 170 -5.77 -4.69 -12.26
N GLY A 171 -5.47 -3.43 -12.57
CA GLY A 171 -5.65 -2.30 -11.67
C GLY A 171 -7.10 -2.12 -11.22
N GLU A 172 -8.08 -2.22 -12.15
CA GLU A 172 -9.51 -2.15 -11.81
C GLU A 172 -9.94 -3.31 -10.91
N VAL A 173 -9.48 -4.52 -11.19
CA VAL A 173 -9.76 -5.69 -10.34
C VAL A 173 -9.26 -5.46 -8.93
N ILE A 174 -7.99 -5.01 -8.77
CA ILE A 174 -7.42 -4.70 -7.45
C ILE A 174 -8.24 -3.62 -6.74
N ARG A 175 -8.58 -2.50 -7.42
CA ARG A 175 -9.42 -1.43 -6.85
C ARG A 175 -10.78 -1.96 -6.35
N GLY A 176 -11.44 -2.78 -7.16
CA GLY A 176 -12.71 -3.42 -6.79
C GLY A 176 -12.60 -4.26 -5.51
N ILE A 177 -11.54 -5.07 -5.39
CA ILE A 177 -11.29 -5.88 -4.19
C ILE A 177 -11.04 -5.01 -2.95
N LEU A 178 -10.21 -3.94 -3.06
CA LEU A 178 -9.92 -3.06 -1.93
C LEU A 178 -11.18 -2.32 -1.45
N ARG A 179 -12.00 -1.80 -2.37
CA ARG A 179 -13.29 -1.17 -2.02
C ARG A 179 -14.23 -2.16 -1.32
N ARG A 180 -14.33 -3.39 -1.83
CA ARG A 180 -15.16 -4.43 -1.22
C ARG A 180 -14.66 -4.81 0.17
N PHE A 181 -13.35 -4.90 0.35
CA PHE A 181 -12.72 -5.19 1.65
C PHE A 181 -13.05 -4.11 2.68
N VAL A 182 -12.95 -2.83 2.32
CA VAL A 182 -13.30 -1.70 3.19
C VAL A 182 -14.80 -1.66 3.47
N ALA A 183 -15.66 -1.88 2.47
CA ALA A 183 -17.11 -1.97 2.64
C ALA A 183 -17.53 -3.11 3.60
N GLY A 184 -16.72 -4.17 3.70
CA GLY A 184 -16.86 -5.25 4.68
C GLY A 184 -16.31 -4.93 6.08
N GLY A 185 -15.87 -3.69 6.33
CA GLY A 185 -15.33 -3.24 7.63
C GLY A 185 -13.82 -3.39 7.79
N GLY A 186 -13.12 -3.86 6.77
CA GLY A 186 -11.65 -3.89 6.73
C GLY A 186 -11.05 -2.48 6.60
N THR A 187 -9.75 -2.37 6.86
CA THR A 187 -8.99 -1.12 6.68
C THR A 187 -7.84 -1.37 5.71
N VAL A 188 -7.59 -0.44 4.82
CA VAL A 188 -6.47 -0.52 3.86
C VAL A 188 -5.57 0.69 4.04
N ILE A 189 -4.27 0.49 4.14
CA ILE A 189 -3.25 1.51 3.90
C ILE A 189 -2.38 1.07 2.73
N PHE A 190 -2.20 1.96 1.75
CA PHE A 190 -1.29 1.69 0.65
C PHE A 190 -0.43 2.90 0.31
N SER A 191 0.82 2.62 -0.13
CA SER A 191 1.69 3.68 -0.66
C SER A 191 1.39 3.92 -2.14
N SER A 192 1.53 5.17 -2.56
CA SER A 192 1.52 5.53 -3.97
C SER A 192 2.28 6.84 -4.22
N HIS A 193 2.78 6.99 -5.43
CA HIS A 193 3.30 8.25 -5.95
C HIS A 193 2.38 8.84 -7.03
N VAL A 194 1.25 8.18 -7.35
CA VAL A 194 0.26 8.60 -8.35
C VAL A 194 -0.92 9.26 -7.67
N MET A 195 -0.98 10.60 -7.73
CA MET A 195 -1.97 11.40 -7.01
C MET A 195 -3.40 11.17 -7.49
N GLU A 196 -3.60 11.00 -8.80
CA GLU A 196 -4.92 10.74 -9.40
C GLU A 196 -5.54 9.45 -8.88
N LEU A 197 -4.71 8.41 -8.70
CA LEU A 197 -5.16 7.13 -8.14
C LEU A 197 -5.62 7.29 -6.69
N VAL A 198 -4.85 8.02 -5.88
CA VAL A 198 -5.16 8.28 -4.48
C VAL A 198 -6.44 9.12 -4.35
N GLU A 199 -6.59 10.15 -5.20
CA GLU A 199 -7.77 11.01 -5.23
C GLU A 199 -9.06 10.25 -5.59
N GLN A 200 -8.96 9.23 -6.45
CA GLN A 200 -10.10 8.39 -6.86
C GLN A 200 -10.46 7.29 -5.87
N LEU A 201 -9.50 6.84 -5.08
CA LEU A 201 -9.64 5.61 -4.29
C LEU A 201 -9.74 5.86 -2.78
N CYS A 202 -9.01 6.86 -2.25
CA CYS A 202 -8.86 7.07 -0.82
C CYS A 202 -9.91 8.01 -0.24
N ASP A 203 -10.31 7.73 0.98
CA ASP A 203 -11.09 8.65 1.84
C ASP A 203 -10.17 9.45 2.79
N HIS A 204 -9.00 8.91 3.11
CA HIS A 204 -7.98 9.53 3.94
C HIS A 204 -6.59 9.38 3.33
N LEU A 205 -5.69 10.29 3.64
CA LEU A 205 -4.28 10.17 3.22
C LEU A 205 -3.32 10.87 4.18
N ALA A 206 -2.05 10.52 4.03
CA ALA A 206 -0.93 11.27 4.56
C ALA A 206 0.11 11.55 3.46
N VAL A 207 0.57 12.78 3.40
CA VAL A 207 1.68 13.21 2.54
C VAL A 207 2.97 13.08 3.34
N VAL A 208 3.92 12.30 2.81
CA VAL A 208 5.25 12.09 3.42
C VAL A 208 6.32 12.75 2.56
N ALA A 209 7.17 13.52 3.20
CA ALA A 209 8.35 14.12 2.60
C ALA A 209 9.53 14.04 3.58
N GLN A 210 10.71 13.67 3.09
CA GLN A 210 11.95 13.61 3.88
C GLN A 210 11.80 12.82 5.19
N GLY A 211 11.03 11.72 5.15
CA GLY A 211 10.80 10.86 6.31
C GLY A 211 9.79 11.37 7.33
N ARG A 212 9.09 12.49 7.06
CA ARG A 212 8.11 13.12 7.95
C ARG A 212 6.73 13.20 7.31
N VAL A 213 5.67 13.18 8.10
CA VAL A 213 4.33 13.54 7.65
C VAL A 213 4.24 15.06 7.56
N VAL A 214 3.93 15.58 6.37
CA VAL A 214 3.76 17.03 6.11
C VAL A 214 2.29 17.45 6.10
N ALA A 215 1.38 16.51 5.79
CA ALA A 215 -0.06 16.69 5.92
C ALA A 215 -0.72 15.33 6.12
N ALA A 216 -1.79 15.23 6.91
CA ALA A 216 -2.60 14.02 7.06
C ALA A 216 -4.03 14.39 7.43
N GLY A 217 -5.00 13.57 6.98
CA GLY A 217 -6.42 13.75 7.28
C GLY A 217 -7.32 13.14 6.24
N SER A 218 -8.60 13.54 6.23
CA SER A 218 -9.51 13.19 5.14
C SER A 218 -9.01 13.79 3.82
N LEU A 219 -9.35 13.14 2.71
CA LEU A 219 -8.97 13.60 1.36
C LEU A 219 -9.35 15.07 1.15
N ASP A 220 -10.58 15.45 1.52
CA ASP A 220 -11.08 16.82 1.36
C ASP A 220 -10.31 17.83 2.22
N ALA A 221 -9.97 17.47 3.46
CA ALA A 221 -9.19 18.33 4.35
C ALA A 221 -7.77 18.57 3.81
N VAL A 222 -7.11 17.54 3.28
CA VAL A 222 -5.76 17.66 2.73
C VAL A 222 -5.75 18.41 1.41
N ARG A 223 -6.75 18.20 0.53
CA ARG A 223 -6.91 18.92 -0.75
C ARG A 223 -7.14 20.41 -0.57
N ALA A 224 -7.81 20.81 0.50
CA ALA A 224 -8.14 22.21 0.78
C ALA A 224 -8.85 22.94 -0.39
N GLY A 225 -9.69 22.22 -1.16
CA GLY A 225 -10.44 22.79 -2.30
C GLY A 225 -9.69 22.77 -3.64
N GLU A 226 -8.46 22.26 -3.70
CA GLU A 226 -7.67 22.12 -4.93
C GLU A 226 -7.58 20.66 -5.40
N SER A 227 -6.92 20.39 -6.55
CA SER A 227 -6.53 19.02 -6.92
C SER A 227 -5.44 18.53 -5.97
N LEU A 228 -5.46 17.22 -5.65
CA LEU A 228 -4.45 16.63 -4.78
C LEU A 228 -3.04 16.83 -5.34
N GLN A 229 -2.87 16.77 -6.66
CA GLN A 229 -1.58 16.99 -7.32
C GLN A 229 -1.03 18.41 -7.07
N ARG A 230 -1.87 19.43 -7.22
CA ARG A 230 -1.44 20.82 -6.96
C ARG A 230 -1.08 21.02 -5.50
N ARG A 231 -1.95 20.57 -4.60
CA ARG A 231 -1.72 20.65 -3.16
C ARG A 231 -0.44 19.91 -2.73
N PHE A 232 -0.16 18.78 -3.36
CA PHE A 232 1.06 17.99 -3.11
C PHE A 232 2.33 18.79 -3.50
N LEU A 233 2.34 19.46 -4.66
CA LEU A 233 3.47 20.29 -5.09
C LEU A 233 3.70 21.46 -4.14
N ASP A 234 2.63 22.13 -3.70
CA ASP A 234 2.69 23.22 -2.73
C ASP A 234 3.26 22.75 -1.38
N LEU A 235 2.80 21.60 -0.87
CA LEU A 235 3.30 21.02 0.39
C LEU A 235 4.78 20.64 0.33
N LEU A 236 5.28 20.30 -0.85
CA LEU A 236 6.71 19.99 -1.06
C LEU A 236 7.55 21.21 -1.37
N GLY A 237 6.94 22.39 -1.55
CA GLY A 237 7.65 23.61 -1.95
C GLY A 237 8.27 23.53 -3.35
N VAL A 238 7.70 22.68 -4.23
CA VAL A 238 8.19 22.52 -5.62
C VAL A 238 7.48 23.55 -6.50
N ALA A 239 8.24 24.56 -6.95
CA ALA A 239 7.74 25.47 -7.97
C ALA A 239 7.65 24.73 -9.32
N VAL A 240 6.47 24.71 -9.93
CA VAL A 240 6.33 24.27 -11.31
C VAL A 240 7.05 25.28 -12.20
N PRO A 241 8.04 24.90 -13.04
CA PRO A 241 8.68 25.82 -13.95
C PRO A 241 7.63 26.50 -14.83
N SER A 242 7.65 27.83 -14.90
CA SER A 242 6.79 28.59 -15.82
C SER A 242 7.15 28.24 -17.27
N GLU A 243 6.15 28.22 -18.15
CA GLU A 243 6.36 28.14 -19.61
C GLU A 243 7.38 29.19 -20.03
N GLY A 244 8.49 28.76 -20.65
CA GLY A 244 9.53 29.67 -21.13
C GLY A 244 10.96 29.37 -20.69
N VAL A 245 11.18 28.36 -19.83
CA VAL A 245 12.54 27.97 -19.37
C VAL A 245 13.40 27.35 -20.50
N LEU A 246 12.77 26.83 -21.56
CA LEU A 246 13.45 26.21 -22.70
C LEU A 246 13.33 27.13 -23.93
N THR A 247 14.09 28.20 -23.95
CA THR A 247 14.08 29.22 -25.02
C THR A 247 14.55 28.71 -26.40
N TRP A 248 15.11 27.50 -26.44
CA TRP A 248 15.58 26.84 -27.66
C TRP A 248 14.53 25.92 -28.29
N LEU A 249 13.41 25.65 -27.62
CA LEU A 249 12.28 24.93 -28.21
C LEU A 249 11.45 25.88 -29.08
N PRO A 250 11.09 25.50 -30.32
CA PRO A 250 10.20 26.34 -31.16
C PRO A 250 8.87 26.55 -30.43
N SER A 251 8.45 27.79 -30.29
CA SER A 251 7.10 28.13 -29.82
C SER A 251 6.10 27.81 -30.96
N SER A 252 4.92 27.30 -30.63
CA SER A 252 3.86 26.96 -31.59
C SER A 252 3.29 28.18 -32.35
N SER A 253 3.86 29.37 -32.17
CA SER A 253 3.47 30.62 -32.83
C SER A 253 4.23 30.94 -34.14
N ASP A 254 5.24 30.14 -34.54
CA ASP A 254 6.03 30.36 -35.75
C ASP A 254 5.62 29.48 -36.93
N SER A 255 4.35 29.10 -37.02
CA SER A 255 3.77 28.46 -38.21
C SER A 255 2.82 29.43 -38.91
N ASN A 256 3.36 30.25 -39.77
CA ASN A 256 2.58 30.96 -40.80
C ASN A 256 3.23 30.72 -42.14
#